data_c34d67a35c14a5eb1fa4090b26231159
#
_entry.id   c34d67a35c14a5eb1fa4090b26231159
#
_cell.length_a   1.000
_cell.length_b   1.000
_cell.length_c   1.000
_cell.angle_alpha   90.00
_cell.angle_beta   90.00
_cell.angle_gamma   90.00
#
_symmetry.space_group_name_H-M   'P 1'
#
loop_
_entity.id
_entity.type
_entity.pdbx_description
1 polymer ?
#
loop_
_entity_poly.entity_id
_entity_poly.type
_entity_poly.pdbx_seq_one_letter_code
_entity_poly.pdbx_strand_id
1 'polypeptide(L)'
;MDLEIFTDASIKTYSSGRTFGCSGAICSTTGESIYTINPDTTNNRSELIAIDIGIKLAYNIYTREPGKYENVYLYSDSQFGIFGLTKWIFGWSKNIKDGVMYGSNKQPVKNQDLFIGILSYLSINNFKVKFRHQSGHVNVTRPKMLYDANEVFNKSNGYYLRPEDIYKISYYNDFVDKSTRSKLENINPNNFPILNNGNKEMVNICLPKDFKKYIV
;
A
#
# COMPACT_ATOMS: atom_id res chain seq x y z
N MET A 1 -13.28 -6.29 17.71
CA MET A 1 -12.87 -7.05 16.50
C MET A 1 -11.82 -6.28 15.75
N ASP A 2 -11.09 -6.94 14.82
CA ASP A 2 -10.08 -6.26 14.01
C ASP A 2 -10.66 -5.83 12.65
N LEU A 3 -10.22 -4.69 12.16
CA LEU A 3 -10.49 -4.19 10.82
C LEU A 3 -9.31 -4.55 9.92
N GLU A 4 -9.56 -5.30 8.85
CA GLU A 4 -8.50 -5.82 7.99
C GLU A 4 -8.66 -5.34 6.55
N ILE A 5 -7.63 -4.67 6.06
CA ILE A 5 -7.56 -4.12 4.72
C ILE A 5 -6.46 -4.83 3.93
N PHE A 6 -6.76 -5.21 2.71
CA PHE A 6 -5.83 -5.81 1.76
C PHE A 6 -5.63 -4.88 0.58
N THR A 7 -4.38 -4.66 0.19
CA THR A 7 -4.04 -3.71 -0.87
C THR A 7 -3.07 -4.34 -1.86
N ASP A 8 -3.29 -4.06 -3.13
CA ASP A 8 -2.43 -4.49 -4.21
C ASP A 8 -2.57 -3.55 -5.41
N ALA A 9 -1.61 -3.58 -6.34
CA ALA A 9 -1.67 -2.85 -7.58
C ALA A 9 -1.16 -3.69 -8.75
N SER A 10 -1.75 -3.44 -9.91
CA SER A 10 -1.28 -4.00 -11.17
C SER A 10 -0.92 -2.88 -12.14
N ILE A 11 0.01 -3.14 -13.06
CA ILE A 11 0.35 -2.22 -14.13
C ILE A 11 0.22 -2.90 -15.50
N LYS A 12 -0.08 -2.09 -16.52
CA LYS A 12 -0.14 -2.52 -17.92
C LYS A 12 0.42 -1.43 -18.81
N THR A 13 1.37 -1.81 -19.67
CA THR A 13 1.86 -0.93 -20.72
C THR A 13 1.10 -1.23 -22.01
N TYR A 14 0.52 -0.20 -22.61
CA TYR A 14 -0.27 -0.29 -23.84
C TYR A 14 0.61 -0.05 -25.07
N SER A 15 0.09 -0.37 -26.25
CA SER A 15 0.77 -0.18 -27.54
C SER A 15 1.22 1.24 -27.81
N SER A 16 0.55 2.23 -27.18
CA SER A 16 0.95 3.64 -27.21
C SER A 16 2.23 3.96 -26.41
N GLY A 17 2.83 2.98 -25.71
CA GLY A 17 3.94 3.19 -24.80
C GLY A 17 3.55 3.73 -23.42
N ARG A 18 2.28 4.09 -23.20
CA ARG A 18 1.79 4.57 -21.90
C ARG A 18 1.59 3.41 -20.94
N THR A 19 1.99 3.61 -19.68
CA THR A 19 1.81 2.63 -18.60
C THR A 19 0.72 3.12 -17.66
N PHE A 20 -0.29 2.31 -17.46
CA PHE A 20 -1.37 2.54 -16.50
C PHE A 20 -1.26 1.58 -15.34
N GLY A 21 -1.55 2.07 -14.14
CA GLY A 21 -1.72 1.26 -12.95
C GLY A 21 -3.18 1.24 -12.51
N CYS A 22 -3.59 0.15 -11.88
CA CYS A 22 -4.79 0.10 -11.06
C CYS A 22 -4.36 -0.22 -9.64
N SER A 23 -4.65 0.67 -8.72
CA SER A 23 -4.45 0.46 -7.29
C SER A 23 -5.77 0.05 -6.66
N GLY A 24 -5.77 -0.97 -5.82
CA GLY A 24 -6.98 -1.52 -5.20
C GLY A 24 -6.81 -1.74 -3.69
N ALA A 25 -7.91 -1.60 -2.97
CA ALA A 25 -8.02 -1.97 -1.58
C ALA A 25 -9.39 -2.61 -1.29
N ILE A 26 -9.42 -3.63 -0.44
CA ILE A 26 -10.63 -4.28 0.05
C ILE A 26 -10.56 -4.44 1.56
N CYS A 27 -11.70 -4.23 2.22
CA CYS A 27 -11.91 -4.60 3.62
C CYS A 27 -12.53 -6.00 3.70
N SER A 28 -11.81 -6.98 4.26
CA SER A 28 -12.35 -8.33 4.42
C SER A 28 -13.47 -8.41 5.46
N THR A 29 -13.49 -7.46 6.39
CA THR A 29 -14.47 -7.42 7.49
C THR A 29 -15.84 -6.92 7.02
N THR A 30 -15.89 -5.96 6.08
CA THR A 30 -17.14 -5.35 5.59
C THR A 30 -17.47 -5.68 4.14
N GLY A 31 -16.50 -6.19 3.37
CA GLY A 31 -16.62 -6.42 1.93
C GLY A 31 -16.47 -5.15 1.08
N GLU A 32 -16.31 -3.97 1.70
CA GLU A 32 -16.12 -2.72 0.98
C GLU A 32 -14.79 -2.68 0.25
N SER A 33 -14.78 -2.12 -0.95
CA SER A 33 -13.58 -2.00 -1.78
C SER A 33 -13.51 -0.66 -2.50
N ILE A 34 -12.29 -0.22 -2.81
CA ILE A 34 -12.01 0.98 -3.58
C ILE A 34 -10.90 0.70 -4.60
N TYR A 35 -11.01 1.28 -5.77
CA TYR A 35 -10.02 1.17 -6.83
C TYR A 35 -9.79 2.52 -7.50
N THR A 36 -8.55 2.76 -7.93
CA THR A 36 -8.21 3.95 -8.72
C THR A 36 -7.30 3.61 -9.88
N ILE A 37 -7.51 4.29 -11.00
CA ILE A 37 -6.67 4.18 -12.19
C ILE A 37 -5.62 5.28 -12.15
N ASN A 38 -4.36 4.89 -12.33
CA ASN A 38 -3.20 5.76 -12.25
C ASN A 38 -2.54 5.83 -13.64
N PRO A 39 -2.79 6.87 -14.45
CA PRO A 39 -2.11 7.03 -15.73
C PRO A 39 -0.64 7.39 -15.54
N ASP A 40 0.19 6.97 -16.51
CA ASP A 40 1.61 7.32 -16.60
C ASP A 40 2.40 7.07 -15.30
N THR A 41 2.23 5.86 -14.75
CA THR A 41 2.71 5.45 -13.42
C THR A 41 3.80 4.37 -13.48
N THR A 42 4.31 4.00 -12.30
CA THR A 42 5.23 2.86 -12.11
C THR A 42 4.61 1.87 -11.11
N ASN A 43 5.10 0.63 -11.10
CA ASN A 43 4.62 -0.39 -10.16
C ASN A 43 4.69 0.11 -8.71
N ASN A 44 5.86 0.50 -8.24
CA ASN A 44 6.05 0.97 -6.85
C ASN A 44 5.16 2.17 -6.49
N ARG A 45 4.87 3.06 -7.45
CA ARG A 45 3.98 4.19 -7.22
C ARG A 45 2.53 3.72 -7.06
N SER A 46 2.08 2.81 -7.92
CA SER A 46 0.73 2.24 -7.84
C SER A 46 0.51 1.45 -6.55
N GLU A 47 1.52 0.69 -6.10
CA GLU A 47 1.50 -0.01 -4.81
C GLU A 47 1.34 0.95 -3.62
N LEU A 48 2.08 2.05 -3.60
CA LEU A 48 1.94 3.06 -2.56
C LEU A 48 0.58 3.75 -2.60
N ILE A 49 0.02 3.98 -3.80
CA ILE A 49 -1.34 4.52 -3.94
C ILE A 49 -2.37 3.50 -3.42
N ALA A 50 -2.17 2.19 -3.64
CA ALA A 50 -3.04 1.17 -3.08
C ALA A 50 -3.05 1.21 -1.55
N ILE A 51 -1.87 1.35 -0.92
CA ILE A 51 -1.75 1.53 0.53
C ILE A 51 -2.46 2.80 0.99
N ASP A 52 -2.27 3.93 0.31
CA ASP A 52 -2.91 5.22 0.65
C ASP A 52 -4.44 5.13 0.62
N ILE A 53 -5.01 4.60 -0.47
CA ILE A 53 -6.48 4.44 -0.57
C ILE A 53 -7.00 3.39 0.42
N GLY A 54 -6.22 2.35 0.74
CA GLY A 54 -6.54 1.36 1.76
C GLY A 54 -6.64 1.97 3.16
N ILE A 55 -5.72 2.87 3.52
CA ILE A 55 -5.77 3.62 4.78
C ILE A 55 -7.02 4.51 4.84
N LYS A 56 -7.36 5.21 3.76
CA LYS A 56 -8.56 6.07 3.67
C LYS A 56 -9.85 5.24 3.77
N LEU A 57 -9.90 4.07 3.13
CA LEU A 57 -11.00 3.12 3.26
C LEU A 57 -11.15 2.67 4.73
N ALA A 58 -10.04 2.26 5.35
CA ALA A 58 -10.03 1.85 6.76
C ALA A 58 -10.53 2.96 7.68
N TYR A 59 -10.04 4.19 7.50
CA TYR A 59 -10.45 5.34 8.31
C TYR A 59 -11.95 5.63 8.17
N ASN A 60 -12.48 5.61 6.95
CA ASN A 60 -13.89 5.82 6.69
C ASN A 60 -14.78 4.76 7.37
N ILE A 61 -14.38 3.48 7.34
CA ILE A 61 -15.11 2.41 8.01
C ILE A 61 -15.00 2.57 9.54
N TYR A 62 -13.78 2.81 10.05
CA TYR A 62 -13.50 2.96 11.47
C TYR A 62 -14.31 4.09 12.11
N THR A 63 -14.41 5.24 11.43
CA THR A 63 -15.11 6.42 11.95
C THR A 63 -16.64 6.31 11.87
N ARG A 64 -17.18 5.48 10.98
CA ARG A 64 -18.64 5.21 10.92
C ARG A 64 -19.14 4.36 12.07
N GLU A 65 -18.28 3.53 12.67
CA GLU A 65 -18.63 2.59 13.74
C GLU A 65 -17.67 2.73 14.94
N PRO A 66 -17.74 3.86 15.68
CA PRO A 66 -16.81 4.14 16.78
C PRO A 66 -16.85 3.04 17.85
N GLY A 67 -15.68 2.60 18.29
CA GLY A 67 -15.55 1.58 19.34
C GLY A 67 -15.76 0.12 18.89
N LYS A 68 -16.13 -0.12 17.64
CA LYS A 68 -16.32 -1.48 17.11
C LYS A 68 -14.99 -2.20 16.86
N TYR A 69 -13.99 -1.48 16.40
CA TYR A 69 -12.71 -2.04 15.99
C TYR A 69 -11.61 -1.69 17.00
N GLU A 70 -10.88 -2.72 17.46
CA GLU A 70 -9.75 -2.57 18.39
C GLU A 70 -8.45 -2.28 17.65
N ASN A 71 -8.25 -2.96 16.54
CA ASN A 71 -7.06 -2.81 15.71
C ASN A 71 -7.43 -2.62 14.24
N VAL A 72 -6.56 -1.91 13.53
CA VAL A 72 -6.62 -1.78 12.07
C VAL A 72 -5.36 -2.40 11.49
N TYR A 73 -5.52 -3.44 10.68
CA TYR A 73 -4.45 -4.09 9.95
C TYR A 73 -4.52 -3.73 8.47
N LEU A 74 -3.37 -3.42 7.88
CA LEU A 74 -3.22 -3.28 6.44
C LEU A 74 -2.17 -4.27 5.95
N TYR A 75 -2.60 -5.13 5.04
CA TYR A 75 -1.79 -6.16 4.41
C TYR A 75 -1.45 -5.76 2.97
N SER A 76 -0.19 -5.92 2.58
CA SER A 76 0.28 -5.74 1.20
C SER A 76 1.48 -6.64 0.95
N ASP A 77 1.67 -7.08 -0.30
CA ASP A 77 2.87 -7.79 -0.74
C ASP A 77 3.97 -6.84 -1.26
N SER A 78 3.70 -5.56 -1.30
CA SER A 78 4.68 -4.54 -1.63
C SER A 78 5.72 -4.35 -0.53
N GLN A 79 6.88 -5.01 -0.66
CA GLN A 79 8.02 -4.77 0.25
C GLN A 79 8.43 -3.30 0.25
N PHE A 80 8.43 -2.66 -0.93
CA PHE A 80 8.78 -1.25 -1.03
C PHE A 80 7.82 -0.37 -0.21
N GLY A 81 6.53 -0.61 -0.30
CA GLY A 81 5.52 0.14 0.45
C GLY A 81 5.60 -0.13 1.95
N ILE A 82 5.50 -1.40 2.35
CA ILE A 82 5.45 -1.77 3.77
C ILE A 82 6.77 -1.46 4.48
N PHE A 83 7.93 -1.87 3.94
CA PHE A 83 9.21 -1.61 4.60
C PHE A 83 9.63 -0.14 4.49
N GLY A 84 9.20 0.56 3.42
CA GLY A 84 9.34 2.00 3.32
C GLY A 84 8.69 2.71 4.51
N LEU A 85 7.44 2.37 4.82
CA LEU A 85 6.68 2.95 5.94
C LEU A 85 7.18 2.47 7.31
N THR A 86 7.50 1.17 7.47
CA THR A 86 7.74 0.57 8.79
C THR A 86 9.20 0.46 9.21
N LYS A 87 10.14 0.52 8.25
CA LYS A 87 11.57 0.32 8.51
C LYS A 87 12.43 1.45 7.97
N TRP A 88 12.35 1.72 6.66
CA TRP A 88 13.31 2.61 6.00
C TRP A 88 13.06 4.09 6.29
N ILE A 89 11.82 4.48 6.51
CA ILE A 89 11.42 5.87 6.82
C ILE A 89 12.19 6.43 8.04
N PHE A 90 12.55 5.58 9.01
CA PHE A 90 13.30 6.00 10.19
C PHE A 90 14.75 6.41 9.86
N GLY A 91 15.34 5.81 8.83
CA GLY A 91 16.64 6.22 8.29
C GLY A 91 16.51 7.47 7.41
N TRP A 92 15.52 7.48 6.52
CA TRP A 92 15.26 8.59 5.61
C TRP A 92 14.92 9.89 6.35
N SER A 93 14.14 9.82 7.44
CA SER A 93 13.76 10.97 8.25
C SER A 93 14.95 11.67 8.95
N LYS A 94 16.06 10.96 9.12
CA LYS A 94 17.31 11.52 9.66
C LYS A 94 18.21 12.13 8.58
N ASN A 95 17.90 11.91 7.31
CA ASN A 95 18.73 12.30 6.18
C ASN A 95 17.90 13.15 5.18
N ILE A 96 17.42 14.30 5.70
CA ILE A 96 16.65 15.28 4.92
C ILE A 96 17.56 16.47 4.63
N LYS A 97 17.63 16.87 3.35
CA LYS A 97 18.33 18.07 2.89
C LYS A 97 17.40 18.82 1.93
N ASP A 98 17.21 20.10 2.17
CA ASP A 98 16.35 20.98 1.34
C ASP A 98 14.96 20.39 1.06
N GLY A 99 14.34 19.76 2.09
CA GLY A 99 13.01 19.14 1.99
C GLY A 99 12.99 17.79 1.27
N VAL A 100 14.14 17.25 0.86
CA VAL A 100 14.25 15.96 0.16
C VAL A 100 14.82 14.91 1.10
N MET A 101 14.16 13.74 1.19
CA MET A 101 14.69 12.57 1.89
C MET A 101 15.70 11.82 1.03
N TYR A 102 16.78 11.36 1.63
CA TYR A 102 17.83 10.58 0.95
C TYR A 102 17.96 9.18 1.56
N GLY A 103 18.15 8.21 0.68
CA GLY A 103 18.45 6.83 1.06
C GLY A 103 19.92 6.67 1.53
N SER A 104 20.26 5.47 2.00
CA SER A 104 21.64 5.11 2.40
C SER A 104 22.65 5.22 1.25
N ASN A 105 22.18 5.06 0.02
CA ASN A 105 22.97 5.25 -1.21
C ASN A 105 23.14 6.71 -1.63
N LYS A 106 22.76 7.67 -0.80
CA LYS A 106 22.78 9.12 -1.05
C LYS A 106 21.94 9.57 -2.25
N GLN A 107 21.01 8.75 -2.71
CA GLN A 107 20.06 9.14 -3.76
C GLN A 107 18.73 9.59 -3.14
N PRO A 108 18.01 10.53 -3.78
CA PRO A 108 16.67 10.91 -3.36
C PRO A 108 15.73 9.70 -3.26
N VAL A 109 14.95 9.64 -2.20
CA VAL A 109 13.95 8.59 -2.02
C VAL A 109 12.87 8.73 -3.07
N LYS A 110 12.64 7.66 -3.85
CA LYS A 110 11.58 7.66 -4.86
C LYS A 110 10.20 7.66 -4.20
N ASN A 111 9.24 8.37 -4.81
CA ASN A 111 7.85 8.46 -4.32
C ASN A 111 7.73 8.98 -2.88
N GLN A 112 8.67 9.83 -2.43
CA GLN A 112 8.63 10.41 -1.08
C GLN A 112 7.36 11.23 -0.83
N ASP A 113 6.77 11.81 -1.87
CA ASP A 113 5.49 12.52 -1.83
C ASP A 113 4.38 11.64 -1.26
N LEU A 114 4.31 10.37 -1.68
CA LEU A 114 3.30 9.42 -1.19
C LEU A 114 3.60 8.97 0.25
N PHE A 115 4.85 8.68 0.59
CA PHE A 115 5.20 8.32 1.97
C PHE A 115 4.84 9.44 2.94
N ILE A 116 5.16 10.68 2.61
CA ILE A 116 4.86 11.83 3.45
C ILE A 116 3.34 12.06 3.51
N GLY A 117 2.64 11.95 2.38
CA GLY A 117 1.18 12.07 2.32
C GLY A 117 0.48 11.07 3.22
N ILE A 118 0.87 9.79 3.18
CA ILE A 118 0.36 8.72 4.05
C ILE A 118 0.58 9.06 5.52
N LEU A 119 1.81 9.40 5.89
CA LEU A 119 2.16 9.71 7.29
C LEU A 119 1.45 10.96 7.80
N SER A 120 1.30 11.98 6.96
CA SER A 120 0.56 13.18 7.28
C SER A 120 -0.92 12.88 7.50
N TYR A 121 -1.52 12.06 6.64
CA TYR A 121 -2.92 11.64 6.80
C TYR A 121 -3.16 10.90 8.12
N LEU A 122 -2.30 9.93 8.46
CA LEU A 122 -2.36 9.18 9.70
C LEU A 122 -2.22 10.12 10.92
N SER A 123 -1.28 11.08 10.85
CA SER A 123 -1.02 12.03 11.93
C SER A 123 -2.18 13.02 12.15
N ILE A 124 -2.69 13.63 11.08
CA ILE A 124 -3.79 14.59 11.14
C ILE A 124 -5.06 13.96 11.72
N ASN A 125 -5.33 12.71 11.34
CA ASN A 125 -6.52 11.99 11.78
C ASN A 125 -6.31 11.22 13.09
N ASN A 126 -5.14 11.29 13.71
CA ASN A 126 -4.77 10.50 14.90
C ASN A 126 -5.10 9.00 14.72
N PHE A 127 -4.84 8.47 13.52
CA PHE A 127 -5.24 7.12 13.12
C PHE A 127 -4.05 6.17 13.09
N LYS A 128 -4.15 5.05 13.82
CA LYS A 128 -3.08 4.05 13.93
C LYS A 128 -3.37 2.85 13.04
N VAL A 129 -2.36 2.40 12.29
CA VAL A 129 -2.45 1.25 11.40
C VAL A 129 -1.29 0.29 11.66
N LYS A 130 -1.61 -0.99 11.78
CA LYS A 130 -0.66 -2.09 11.85
C LYS A 130 -0.37 -2.60 10.45
N PHE A 131 0.76 -2.21 9.89
CA PHE A 131 1.19 -2.65 8.56
C PHE A 131 1.77 -4.05 8.61
N ARG A 132 1.39 -4.91 7.68
CA ARG A 132 1.86 -6.29 7.58
C ARG A 132 2.26 -6.62 6.14
N HIS A 133 3.50 -7.06 5.97
CA HIS A 133 3.96 -7.58 4.69
C HIS A 133 3.56 -9.05 4.57
N GLN A 134 3.05 -9.43 3.41
CA GLN A 134 2.65 -10.80 3.07
C GLN A 134 3.30 -11.23 1.75
N SER A 135 3.16 -12.50 1.39
CA SER A 135 3.60 -13.02 0.09
C SER A 135 2.53 -12.75 -0.96
N GLY A 136 2.93 -12.29 -2.14
CA GLY A 136 2.07 -12.17 -3.31
C GLY A 136 1.92 -13.48 -4.09
N HIS A 137 0.89 -13.57 -4.94
CA HIS A 137 0.64 -14.66 -5.90
C HIS A 137 0.60 -16.07 -5.29
N VAL A 138 0.05 -16.21 -4.09
CA VAL A 138 -0.05 -17.49 -3.38
C VAL A 138 -1.27 -18.27 -3.88
N ASN A 139 -1.05 -19.44 -4.49
CA ASN A 139 -2.15 -20.34 -4.81
C ASN A 139 -2.60 -21.07 -3.55
N VAL A 140 -3.72 -20.65 -2.98
CA VAL A 140 -4.27 -21.18 -1.72
C VAL A 140 -4.70 -22.65 -1.77
N THR A 141 -4.82 -23.26 -2.96
CA THR A 141 -5.10 -24.70 -3.10
C THR A 141 -3.85 -25.57 -2.95
N ARG A 142 -2.67 -24.96 -2.86
CA ARG A 142 -1.38 -25.66 -2.73
C ARG A 142 -0.81 -25.49 -1.30
N PRO A 143 -0.87 -26.53 -0.45
CA PRO A 143 -0.40 -26.44 0.95
C PRO A 143 1.04 -25.94 1.09
N LYS A 144 1.94 -26.37 0.18
CA LYS A 144 3.34 -25.91 0.19
C LYS A 144 3.45 -24.40 0.01
N MET A 145 2.65 -23.80 -0.91
CA MET A 145 2.68 -22.35 -1.11
C MET A 145 2.18 -21.57 0.09
N LEU A 146 1.20 -22.11 0.81
CA LEU A 146 0.74 -21.51 2.08
C LEU A 146 1.81 -21.61 3.17
N TYR A 147 2.52 -22.72 3.26
CA TYR A 147 3.65 -22.86 4.18
C TYR A 147 4.75 -21.85 3.85
N ASP A 148 5.19 -21.78 2.58
CA ASP A 148 6.22 -20.83 2.15
C ASP A 148 5.77 -19.36 2.38
N ALA A 149 4.49 -19.06 2.16
CA ALA A 149 3.92 -17.73 2.45
C ALA A 149 3.96 -17.39 3.95
N ASN A 150 3.72 -18.37 4.83
CA ASN A 150 3.82 -18.17 6.27
C ASN A 150 5.27 -17.94 6.73
N GLU A 151 6.25 -18.60 6.09
CA GLU A 151 7.67 -18.33 6.32
C GLU A 151 8.03 -16.88 5.93
N VAL A 152 7.54 -16.38 4.79
CA VAL A 152 7.73 -14.99 4.36
C VAL A 152 7.06 -14.04 5.34
N PHE A 153 5.85 -14.37 5.77
CA PHE A 153 5.11 -13.56 6.76
C PHE A 153 5.86 -13.46 8.09
N ASN A 154 6.36 -14.60 8.62
CA ASN A 154 7.14 -14.62 9.85
C ASN A 154 8.44 -13.80 9.73
N LYS A 155 9.19 -13.95 8.65
CA LYS A 155 10.42 -13.16 8.43
C LYS A 155 10.15 -11.65 8.42
N SER A 156 9.01 -11.24 7.90
CA SER A 156 8.65 -9.84 7.76
C SER A 156 8.08 -9.22 9.02
N ASN A 157 7.25 -9.99 9.76
CA ASN A 157 6.40 -9.50 10.85
C ASN A 157 6.78 -10.08 12.24
N GLY A 158 7.62 -11.11 12.29
CA GLY A 158 8.18 -11.66 13.54
C GLY A 158 7.35 -12.74 14.23
N TYR A 159 6.29 -13.26 13.57
CA TYR A 159 5.46 -14.36 14.10
C TYR A 159 4.81 -15.15 12.97
N TYR A 160 4.46 -16.41 13.26
CA TYR A 160 3.70 -17.27 12.36
C TYR A 160 2.19 -17.05 12.52
N LEU A 161 1.46 -17.17 11.43
CA LEU A 161 0.00 -17.19 11.42
C LEU A 161 -0.51 -18.64 11.58
N ARG A 162 -1.73 -18.77 12.07
CA ARG A 162 -2.47 -20.03 12.03
C ARG A 162 -2.82 -20.38 10.56
N PRO A 163 -3.05 -21.67 10.25
CA PRO A 163 -3.36 -22.09 8.87
C PRO A 163 -4.54 -21.34 8.24
N GLU A 164 -5.61 -21.11 9.02
CA GLU A 164 -6.78 -20.36 8.56
C GLU A 164 -6.48 -18.89 8.26
N ASP A 165 -5.59 -18.26 9.03
CA ASP A 165 -5.24 -16.85 8.88
C ASP A 165 -4.33 -16.66 7.66
N ILE A 166 -3.32 -17.53 7.44
CA ILE A 166 -2.47 -17.46 6.25
C ILE A 166 -3.28 -17.75 4.97
N TYR A 167 -4.23 -18.68 5.02
CA TYR A 167 -5.16 -18.93 3.92
C TYR A 167 -5.96 -17.66 3.59
N LYS A 168 -6.57 -17.05 4.61
CA LYS A 168 -7.39 -15.84 4.48
C LYS A 168 -6.61 -14.68 3.84
N ILE A 169 -5.42 -14.36 4.37
CA ILE A 169 -4.65 -13.22 3.85
C ILE A 169 -4.16 -13.49 2.42
N SER A 170 -3.77 -14.73 2.10
CA SER A 170 -3.38 -15.11 0.74
C SER A 170 -4.55 -15.04 -0.23
N TYR A 171 -5.75 -15.46 0.19
CA TYR A 171 -6.97 -15.36 -0.61
C TYR A 171 -7.31 -13.91 -0.96
N TYR A 172 -7.31 -13.01 0.03
CA TYR A 172 -7.66 -11.61 -0.21
C TYR A 172 -6.60 -10.88 -1.04
N ASN A 173 -5.31 -11.22 -0.89
CA ASN A 173 -4.27 -10.69 -1.78
C ASN A 173 -4.53 -11.08 -3.24
N ASP A 174 -4.74 -12.36 -3.52
CA ASP A 174 -5.06 -12.85 -4.87
C ASP A 174 -6.36 -12.22 -5.43
N PHE A 175 -7.36 -12.00 -4.56
CA PHE A 175 -8.60 -11.35 -4.95
C PHE A 175 -8.38 -9.91 -5.42
N VAL A 176 -7.59 -9.11 -4.68
CA VAL A 176 -7.29 -7.71 -5.05
C VAL A 176 -6.44 -7.67 -6.32
N ASP A 177 -5.40 -8.52 -6.44
CA ASP A 177 -4.55 -8.64 -7.64
C ASP A 177 -5.41 -8.91 -8.89
N LYS A 178 -6.27 -9.92 -8.86
CA LYS A 178 -7.16 -10.24 -9.97
C LYS A 178 -8.12 -9.09 -10.31
N SER A 179 -8.64 -8.42 -9.29
CA SER A 179 -9.56 -7.30 -9.47
C SER A 179 -8.88 -6.10 -10.12
N THR A 180 -7.66 -5.76 -9.72
CA THR A 180 -6.89 -4.67 -10.31
C THR A 180 -6.50 -4.96 -11.76
N ARG A 181 -6.08 -6.19 -12.06
CA ARG A 181 -5.78 -6.64 -13.43
C ARG A 181 -7.01 -6.55 -14.34
N SER A 182 -8.14 -7.09 -13.90
CA SER A 182 -9.39 -7.04 -14.67
C SER A 182 -9.82 -5.62 -15.00
N LYS A 183 -9.64 -4.68 -14.07
CA LYS A 183 -9.95 -3.26 -14.33
C LYS A 183 -9.02 -2.65 -15.38
N LEU A 184 -7.74 -3.02 -15.41
CA LEU A 184 -6.81 -2.54 -16.43
C LEU A 184 -7.13 -3.07 -17.83
N GLU A 185 -7.68 -4.29 -17.94
CA GLU A 185 -8.05 -4.86 -19.24
C GLU A 185 -9.12 -4.03 -19.97
N ASN A 186 -10.00 -3.37 -19.23
CA ASN A 186 -11.13 -2.61 -19.75
C ASN A 186 -10.85 -1.12 -19.95
N ILE A 187 -9.59 -0.66 -19.75
CA ILE A 187 -9.23 0.75 -19.92
C ILE A 187 -8.99 1.06 -21.40
N ASN A 188 -9.59 2.17 -21.86
CA ASN A 188 -9.17 2.82 -23.09
C ASN A 188 -8.18 3.96 -22.73
N PRO A 189 -6.87 3.82 -23.07
CA PRO A 189 -5.87 4.83 -22.76
C PRO A 189 -6.17 6.23 -23.30
N ASN A 190 -6.93 6.31 -24.40
CA ASN A 190 -7.26 7.58 -25.04
C ASN A 190 -8.26 8.42 -24.24
N ASN A 191 -8.96 7.82 -23.28
CA ASN A 191 -9.89 8.53 -22.40
C ASN A 191 -9.17 9.31 -21.28
N PHE A 192 -7.84 9.15 -21.17
CA PHE A 192 -7.04 9.82 -20.14
C PHE A 192 -6.15 10.87 -20.78
N PRO A 193 -6.20 12.12 -20.31
CA PRO A 193 -5.30 13.16 -20.81
C PRO A 193 -3.84 12.75 -20.58
N ILE A 194 -2.98 13.17 -21.50
CA ILE A 194 -1.53 13.05 -21.29
C ILE A 194 -1.17 14.08 -20.21
N LEU A 195 -0.75 13.55 -19.05
CA LEU A 195 -0.22 14.42 -18.01
C LEU A 195 1.12 14.95 -18.50
N ASN A 196 1.15 16.19 -18.96
CA ASN A 196 2.41 16.88 -19.15
C ASN A 196 3.10 16.90 -17.78
N ASN A 197 4.21 16.17 -17.67
CA ASN A 197 5.08 16.19 -16.48
C ASN A 197 5.81 17.54 -16.40
N GLY A 198 5.04 18.65 -16.51
CA GLY A 198 5.50 19.97 -16.19
C GLY A 198 5.86 20.00 -14.71
N ASN A 199 7.10 20.37 -14.43
CA ASN A 199 7.71 20.64 -13.13
C ASN A 199 6.82 20.27 -11.95
N LYS A 200 7.05 19.06 -11.38
CA LYS A 200 6.58 18.78 -10.03
C LYS A 200 7.25 19.83 -9.15
N GLU A 201 6.53 20.90 -8.81
CA GLU A 201 6.95 21.79 -7.76
C GLU A 201 7.32 20.91 -6.57
N MET A 202 8.56 21.00 -6.13
CA MET A 202 8.99 20.37 -4.89
C MET A 202 8.25 21.10 -3.78
N VAL A 203 7.06 20.60 -3.45
CA VAL A 203 6.34 21.06 -2.28
C VAL A 203 7.28 20.78 -1.12
N ASN A 204 7.56 21.80 -0.30
CA ASN A 204 8.30 21.65 0.96
C ASN A 204 7.47 20.76 1.89
N ILE A 205 7.64 19.46 1.75
CA ILE A 205 6.87 18.46 2.45
C ILE A 205 7.62 18.13 3.73
N CYS A 206 7.03 18.44 4.87
CA CYS A 206 7.58 18.15 6.18
C CYS A 206 6.96 16.88 6.74
N LEU A 207 7.79 15.91 7.14
CA LEU A 207 7.32 14.75 7.88
C LEU A 207 6.70 15.20 9.22
N PRO A 208 5.53 14.66 9.61
CA PRO A 208 4.96 14.92 10.93
C PRO A 208 5.94 14.49 12.02
N LYS A 209 6.17 15.34 13.03
CA LYS A 209 7.16 15.06 14.11
C LYS A 209 6.89 13.74 14.83
N ASP A 210 5.62 13.35 14.94
CA ASP A 210 5.15 12.21 15.72
C ASP A 210 4.74 11.01 14.87
N PHE A 211 5.13 10.94 13.59
CA PHE A 211 4.66 9.91 12.65
C PHE A 211 4.84 8.47 13.17
N LYS A 212 5.85 8.24 14.03
CA LYS A 212 6.15 6.93 14.63
C LYS A 212 5.00 6.35 15.46
N LYS A 213 4.11 7.19 16.00
CA LYS A 213 2.97 6.77 16.82
C LYS A 213 1.89 6.06 16.01
N TYR A 214 1.86 6.27 14.70
CA TYR A 214 0.77 5.85 13.82
C TYR A 214 1.10 4.61 13.00
N ILE A 215 2.39 4.19 13.02
CA ILE A 215 2.91 3.02 12.36
C ILE A 215 3.23 1.96 13.42
N VAL A 216 2.44 0.90 13.50
CA VAL A 216 2.55 -0.11 14.54
C VAL A 216 2.82 -1.49 13.94
#